data_35131242bd84dbb763165c1469464a2f
#
_entry.id   35131242bd84dbb763165c1469464a2f
#
_cell.length_a   1.000
_cell.length_b   1.000
_cell.length_c   1.000
_cell.angle_alpha   90.00
_cell.angle_beta   90.00
_cell.angle_gamma   90.00
#
_symmetry.space_group_name_H-M   'P 1'
#
loop_
_entity.id
_entity.type
_entity.pdbx_description
1 polymer ?
#
loop_
_entity_poly.entity_id
_entity_poly.type
_entity_poly.pdbx_seq_one_letter_code
_entity_poly.pdbx_strand_id
1 'polypeptide(L)'
;MTSKAVLVTRPSEQSVGILKAIENSGARPVPFPLLKLEELPLDQAAKQIVMNLDRYDLVIFVSGPAVQFGLTWIENYWPQLPVATAWLAVGKTTANRLREYNIDALAPDLENSEGLLEMAELQQVEGKKVLIVRGLQGREKLADTLRARGAEVNYLETYSREKESWTSNDLSGVVDRYNVEIIMITSGAGLNYLAELMQLEKTRSQVQLILPSDRLLGMADGLGFSQCHRARGADDDSMVDAMQKVIEN
;
A
#
# COMPACT_ATOMS: atom_id res chain seq x y z
N MET A 1 28.95 4.51 18.80
CA MET A 1 27.85 3.51 18.84
C MET A 1 27.54 3.15 17.41
N THR A 2 27.54 1.87 17.04
CA THR A 2 27.13 1.43 15.70
C THR A 2 25.63 1.66 15.55
N SER A 3 25.23 2.38 14.50
CA SER A 3 23.82 2.65 14.19
C SER A 3 23.06 1.33 13.99
N LYS A 4 21.92 1.12 14.65
CA LYS A 4 21.09 -0.08 14.52
C LYS A 4 20.56 -0.20 13.10
N ALA A 5 20.70 -1.38 12.50
CA ALA A 5 20.21 -1.64 11.15
C ALA A 5 18.76 -2.13 11.16
N VAL A 6 17.94 -1.53 10.30
CA VAL A 6 16.51 -1.78 10.21
C VAL A 6 16.15 -2.21 8.80
N LEU A 7 15.63 -3.43 8.63
CA LEU A 7 15.19 -3.96 7.36
C LEU A 7 13.82 -3.38 6.98
N VAL A 8 13.76 -2.73 5.83
CA VAL A 8 12.53 -2.12 5.28
C VAL A 8 12.02 -2.99 4.16
N THR A 9 10.81 -3.55 4.32
CA THR A 9 10.29 -4.58 3.42
C THR A 9 9.20 -4.11 2.47
N ARG A 10 8.88 -2.81 2.49
CA ARG A 10 7.92 -2.22 1.54
C ARG A 10 8.46 -2.30 0.10
N PRO A 11 7.58 -2.35 -0.92
CA PRO A 11 7.98 -2.14 -2.31
C PRO A 11 8.86 -0.89 -2.47
N SER A 12 9.83 -0.96 -3.37
CA SER A 12 10.85 0.11 -3.55
C SER A 12 10.22 1.49 -3.77
N GLU A 13 9.15 1.56 -4.57
CA GLU A 13 8.42 2.79 -4.90
C GLU A 13 7.70 3.42 -3.70
N GLN A 14 7.48 2.63 -2.65
CA GLN A 14 6.81 3.06 -1.41
C GLN A 14 7.78 3.23 -0.24
N SER A 15 9.08 3.06 -0.46
CA SER A 15 10.08 3.02 0.61
C SER A 15 10.83 4.33 0.80
N VAL A 16 10.82 5.26 -0.16
CA VAL A 16 11.67 6.47 -0.15
C VAL A 16 11.47 7.30 1.12
N GLY A 17 10.23 7.51 1.55
CA GLY A 17 9.90 8.29 2.75
C GLY A 17 10.42 7.62 4.02
N ILE A 18 10.09 6.36 4.22
CA ILE A 18 10.48 5.62 5.43
C ILE A 18 12.00 5.42 5.54
N LEU A 19 12.71 5.19 4.41
CA LEU A 19 14.17 5.08 4.42
C LEU A 19 14.80 6.38 4.93
N LYS A 20 14.37 7.53 4.39
CA LYS A 20 14.84 8.85 4.83
C LYS A 20 14.47 9.14 6.29
N ALA A 21 13.28 8.77 6.73
CA ALA A 21 12.85 8.97 8.11
C ALA A 21 13.69 8.15 9.10
N ILE A 22 14.03 6.89 8.75
CA ILE A 22 14.95 6.05 9.54
C ILE A 22 16.34 6.66 9.60
N GLU A 23 16.90 7.13 8.48
CA GLU A 23 18.21 7.81 8.47
C GLU A 23 18.21 9.04 9.36
N ASN A 24 17.19 9.88 9.27
CA ASN A 24 17.04 11.08 10.10
C ASN A 24 16.93 10.76 11.59
N SER A 25 16.46 9.58 11.97
CA SER A 25 16.38 9.11 13.35
C SER A 25 17.72 8.59 13.89
N GLY A 26 18.77 8.53 13.06
CA GLY A 26 20.10 8.00 13.43
C GLY A 26 20.24 6.49 13.29
N ALA A 27 19.19 5.76 12.84
CA ALA A 27 19.27 4.35 12.52
C ALA A 27 19.70 4.14 11.05
N ARG A 28 20.09 2.93 10.70
CA ARG A 28 20.54 2.57 9.35
C ARG A 28 19.43 1.80 8.62
N PRO A 29 18.77 2.38 7.62
CA PRO A 29 17.81 1.64 6.82
C PRO A 29 18.51 0.65 5.87
N VAL A 30 17.95 -0.54 5.76
CA VAL A 30 18.38 -1.57 4.82
C VAL A 30 17.16 -1.94 3.95
N PRO A 31 17.10 -1.49 2.69
CA PRO A 31 15.99 -1.85 1.82
C PRO A 31 16.06 -3.33 1.43
N PHE A 32 14.96 -4.04 1.67
CA PHE A 32 14.78 -5.43 1.26
C PHE A 32 13.30 -5.65 0.94
N PRO A 33 12.83 -5.16 -0.21
CA PRO A 33 11.43 -5.28 -0.58
C PRO A 33 11.04 -6.74 -0.70
N LEU A 34 9.98 -7.15 -0.01
CA LEU A 34 9.45 -8.50 -0.08
C LEU A 34 8.45 -8.68 -1.23
N LEU A 35 7.82 -7.57 -1.61
CA LEU A 35 6.85 -7.53 -2.71
C LEU A 35 7.27 -6.45 -3.70
N LYS A 36 7.06 -6.73 -4.97
CA LYS A 36 7.16 -5.76 -6.06
C LYS A 36 5.77 -5.46 -6.61
N LEU A 37 5.64 -4.30 -7.22
CA LEU A 37 4.45 -3.90 -7.95
C LEU A 37 4.71 -4.11 -9.43
N GLU A 38 3.88 -4.89 -10.08
CA GLU A 38 3.96 -5.12 -11.54
C GLU A 38 2.73 -4.55 -12.22
N GLU A 39 2.96 -3.74 -13.25
CA GLU A 39 1.90 -3.23 -14.10
C GLU A 39 1.19 -4.41 -14.79
N LEU A 40 -0.13 -4.40 -14.75
CA LEU A 40 -0.93 -5.36 -15.52
C LEU A 40 -0.94 -4.97 -17.01
N PRO A 41 -1.10 -5.94 -17.91
CA PRO A 41 -1.30 -5.61 -19.33
C PRO A 41 -2.63 -4.88 -19.53
N LEU A 42 -2.60 -3.81 -20.33
CA LEU A 42 -3.83 -3.12 -20.75
C LEU A 42 -4.59 -4.00 -21.73
N ASP A 43 -5.39 -4.90 -21.21
CA ASP A 43 -6.22 -5.79 -22.03
C ASP A 43 -7.40 -5.05 -22.69
N GLN A 44 -8.18 -5.77 -23.51
CA GLN A 44 -9.29 -5.17 -24.24
C GLN A 44 -10.40 -4.64 -23.32
N ALA A 45 -10.64 -5.28 -22.16
CA ALA A 45 -11.65 -4.86 -21.20
C ALA A 45 -11.23 -3.57 -20.48
N ALA A 46 -9.99 -3.53 -19.96
CA ALA A 46 -9.41 -2.35 -19.35
C ALA A 46 -9.33 -1.17 -20.33
N LYS A 47 -8.94 -1.44 -21.59
CA LYS A 47 -8.94 -0.43 -22.66
C LYS A 47 -10.32 0.17 -22.90
N GLN A 48 -11.37 -0.66 -22.94
CA GLN A 48 -12.75 -0.17 -23.10
C GLN A 48 -13.18 0.70 -21.92
N ILE A 49 -12.81 0.35 -20.70
CA ILE A 49 -13.07 1.17 -19.51
C ILE A 49 -12.40 2.54 -19.66
N VAL A 50 -11.11 2.56 -19.98
CA VAL A 50 -10.35 3.81 -20.15
C VAL A 50 -10.92 4.66 -21.28
N MET A 51 -11.24 4.08 -22.42
CA MET A 51 -11.83 4.81 -23.57
C MET A 51 -13.23 5.40 -23.29
N ASN A 52 -13.97 4.86 -22.32
CA ASN A 52 -15.28 5.35 -21.90
C ASN A 52 -15.22 6.11 -20.56
N LEU A 53 -14.10 6.71 -20.21
CA LEU A 53 -13.89 7.40 -18.94
C LEU A 53 -14.89 8.53 -18.69
N ASP A 54 -15.34 9.21 -19.75
CA ASP A 54 -16.36 10.27 -19.75
C ASP A 54 -17.77 9.79 -19.36
N ARG A 55 -18.00 8.49 -19.32
CA ARG A 55 -19.26 7.88 -18.89
C ARG A 55 -19.33 7.61 -17.40
N TYR A 56 -18.24 7.83 -16.68
CA TYR A 56 -18.21 7.68 -15.22
C TYR A 56 -18.47 9.00 -14.54
N ASP A 57 -19.44 8.99 -13.60
CA ASP A 57 -19.74 10.14 -12.74
C ASP A 57 -18.63 10.34 -11.70
N LEU A 58 -18.03 9.23 -11.23
CA LEU A 58 -17.04 9.21 -10.16
C LEU A 58 -15.89 8.27 -10.53
N VAL A 59 -14.64 8.73 -10.31
CA VAL A 59 -13.43 7.91 -10.41
C VAL A 59 -12.70 7.96 -9.07
N ILE A 60 -12.48 6.79 -8.46
CA ILE A 60 -11.90 6.65 -7.13
C ILE A 60 -10.54 5.94 -7.23
N PHE A 61 -9.47 6.60 -6.79
CA PHE A 61 -8.14 5.99 -6.68
C PHE A 61 -7.90 5.52 -5.24
N VAL A 62 -7.63 4.22 -5.07
CA VAL A 62 -7.50 3.62 -3.74
C VAL A 62 -6.06 3.50 -3.23
N SER A 63 -5.07 3.98 -3.98
CA SER A 63 -3.66 3.96 -3.57
C SER A 63 -2.76 4.78 -4.49
N GLY A 64 -1.56 5.13 -4.04
CA GLY A 64 -0.55 5.79 -4.87
C GLY A 64 -0.14 4.97 -6.11
N PRO A 65 0.09 3.65 -6.02
CA PRO A 65 0.31 2.82 -7.21
C PRO A 65 -0.87 2.82 -8.19
N ALA A 66 -2.11 2.84 -7.70
CA ALA A 66 -3.29 2.97 -8.58
C ALA A 66 -3.24 4.27 -9.40
N VAL A 67 -2.79 5.38 -8.79
CA VAL A 67 -2.56 6.65 -9.51
C VAL A 67 -1.49 6.47 -10.58
N GLN A 68 -0.32 5.95 -10.19
CA GLN A 68 0.82 5.79 -11.10
C GLN A 68 0.46 4.95 -12.33
N PHE A 69 -0.01 3.72 -12.13
CA PHE A 69 -0.30 2.80 -13.22
C PHE A 69 -1.60 3.17 -13.96
N GLY A 70 -2.62 3.64 -13.24
CA GLY A 70 -3.90 4.03 -13.84
C GLY A 70 -3.78 5.25 -14.73
N LEU A 71 -3.04 6.27 -14.30
CA LEU A 71 -2.85 7.47 -15.13
C LEU A 71 -1.97 7.21 -16.34
N THR A 72 -0.97 6.31 -16.26
CA THR A 72 -0.21 5.87 -17.45
C THR A 72 -1.15 5.38 -18.56
N TRP A 73 -2.20 4.63 -18.20
CA TRP A 73 -3.18 4.18 -19.19
C TRP A 73 -4.14 5.28 -19.64
N ILE A 74 -4.64 6.10 -18.69
CA ILE A 74 -5.61 7.15 -18.95
C ILE A 74 -5.03 8.23 -19.87
N GLU A 75 -3.82 8.71 -19.61
CA GLU A 75 -3.16 9.77 -20.40
C GLU A 75 -2.93 9.36 -21.86
N ASN A 76 -2.76 8.06 -22.14
CA ASN A 76 -2.61 7.57 -23.53
C ASN A 76 -3.88 7.77 -24.39
N TYR A 77 -5.07 7.90 -23.78
CA TYR A 77 -6.35 8.02 -24.47
C TYR A 77 -7.04 9.36 -24.20
N TRP A 78 -6.68 10.04 -23.13
CA TRP A 78 -7.31 11.27 -22.66
C TRP A 78 -6.28 12.40 -22.52
N PRO A 79 -5.93 13.12 -23.61
CA PRO A 79 -5.07 14.31 -23.53
C PRO A 79 -5.68 15.41 -22.66
N GLN A 80 -7.00 15.39 -22.51
CA GLN A 80 -7.76 16.24 -21.60
C GLN A 80 -8.80 15.39 -20.88
N LEU A 81 -8.75 15.41 -19.56
CA LEU A 81 -9.65 14.61 -18.71
C LEU A 81 -11.11 15.11 -18.77
N PRO A 82 -12.10 14.21 -18.59
CA PRO A 82 -13.51 14.60 -18.58
C PRO A 82 -13.82 15.58 -17.47
N VAL A 83 -14.44 16.71 -17.81
CA VAL A 83 -14.76 17.80 -16.87
C VAL A 83 -15.90 17.44 -15.93
N ALA A 84 -16.84 16.60 -16.39
CA ALA A 84 -18.02 16.20 -15.62
C ALA A 84 -17.76 15.11 -14.57
N THR A 85 -16.61 14.43 -14.64
CA THR A 85 -16.24 13.36 -13.74
C THR A 85 -15.69 13.91 -12.42
N ALA A 86 -16.22 13.45 -11.29
CA ALA A 86 -15.66 13.77 -9.99
C ALA A 86 -14.54 12.78 -9.62
N TRP A 87 -13.41 13.31 -9.15
CA TRP A 87 -12.23 12.54 -8.82
C TRP A 87 -12.08 12.42 -7.30
N LEU A 88 -11.93 11.21 -6.79
CA LEU A 88 -11.76 10.91 -5.38
C LEU A 88 -10.50 10.08 -5.14
N ALA A 89 -9.92 10.26 -3.97
CA ALA A 89 -8.78 9.49 -3.49
C ALA A 89 -9.09 8.91 -2.10
N VAL A 90 -8.54 7.74 -1.80
CA VAL A 90 -8.73 7.08 -0.50
C VAL A 90 -8.16 7.87 0.68
N GLY A 91 -7.23 8.78 0.43
CA GLY A 91 -6.60 9.63 1.44
C GLY A 91 -5.75 10.73 0.83
N LYS A 92 -5.27 11.63 1.67
CA LYS A 92 -4.52 12.85 1.29
C LYS A 92 -3.25 12.54 0.48
N THR A 93 -2.52 11.49 0.85
CA THR A 93 -1.32 11.07 0.11
C THR A 93 -1.65 10.70 -1.33
N THR A 94 -2.75 9.97 -1.56
CA THR A 94 -3.20 9.60 -2.91
C THR A 94 -3.72 10.82 -3.67
N ALA A 95 -4.45 11.72 -3.00
CA ALA A 95 -4.92 12.97 -3.60
C ALA A 95 -3.76 13.90 -4.00
N ASN A 96 -2.73 14.02 -3.16
CA ASN A 96 -1.54 14.80 -3.49
C ASN A 96 -0.83 14.25 -4.73
N ARG A 97 -0.77 12.91 -4.87
CA ARG A 97 -0.19 12.30 -6.07
C ARG A 97 -1.02 12.54 -7.32
N LEU A 98 -2.35 12.57 -7.22
CA LEU A 98 -3.24 12.98 -8.34
C LEU A 98 -3.02 14.46 -8.72
N ARG A 99 -2.75 15.32 -7.74
CA ARG A 99 -2.46 16.74 -7.99
C ARG A 99 -1.19 16.97 -8.81
N GLU A 100 -0.19 16.06 -8.72
CA GLU A 100 1.00 16.10 -9.59
C GLU A 100 0.65 15.97 -11.08
N TYR A 101 -0.51 15.36 -11.38
CA TYR A 101 -1.10 15.22 -12.71
C TYR A 101 -2.21 16.26 -12.99
N ASN A 102 -2.27 17.35 -12.22
CA ASN A 102 -3.28 18.39 -12.31
C ASN A 102 -4.73 17.91 -12.09
N ILE A 103 -4.92 16.84 -11.32
CA ILE A 103 -6.23 16.31 -10.92
C ILE A 103 -6.50 16.74 -9.48
N ASP A 104 -7.49 17.59 -9.28
CA ASP A 104 -7.94 18.02 -7.94
C ASP A 104 -8.96 17.02 -7.42
N ALA A 105 -8.46 16.00 -6.73
CA ALA A 105 -9.27 14.92 -6.18
C ALA A 105 -9.65 15.20 -4.73
N LEU A 106 -10.91 14.92 -4.39
CA LEU A 106 -11.41 14.97 -3.02
C LEU A 106 -10.91 13.76 -2.22
N ALA A 107 -10.61 13.95 -0.95
CA ALA A 107 -10.18 12.88 -0.05
C ALA A 107 -10.83 13.03 1.32
N PRO A 108 -11.17 11.92 2.01
CA PRO A 108 -11.74 11.94 3.34
C PRO A 108 -10.70 12.31 4.40
N ASP A 109 -11.16 12.78 5.56
CA ASP A 109 -10.28 12.99 6.72
C ASP A 109 -9.78 11.66 7.31
N LEU A 110 -10.64 10.64 7.34
CA LEU A 110 -10.26 9.28 7.69
C LEU A 110 -9.79 8.54 6.44
N GLU A 111 -8.46 8.41 6.27
CA GLU A 111 -7.82 7.90 5.05
C GLU A 111 -7.98 6.39 4.85
N ASN A 112 -9.21 5.95 4.62
CA ASN A 112 -9.54 4.55 4.32
C ASN A 112 -10.88 4.44 3.57
N SER A 113 -11.30 3.21 3.25
CA SER A 113 -12.55 2.96 2.53
C SER A 113 -13.80 3.37 3.33
N GLU A 114 -13.75 3.29 4.64
CA GLU A 114 -14.81 3.71 5.53
C GLU A 114 -15.00 5.23 5.45
N GLY A 115 -13.91 5.99 5.56
CA GLY A 115 -13.94 7.46 5.41
C GLY A 115 -14.43 7.89 4.03
N LEU A 116 -14.01 7.20 2.95
CA LEU A 116 -14.58 7.45 1.62
C LEU A 116 -16.10 7.29 1.62
N LEU A 117 -16.61 6.19 2.19
CA LEU A 117 -18.04 5.90 2.23
C LEU A 117 -18.84 6.91 3.06
N GLU A 118 -18.22 7.71 3.92
CA GLU A 118 -18.83 8.78 4.69
C GLU A 118 -18.88 10.13 3.93
N MET A 119 -18.13 10.28 2.84
CA MET A 119 -18.13 11.48 2.04
C MET A 119 -19.49 11.75 1.37
N ALA A 120 -19.89 13.01 1.27
CA ALA A 120 -21.18 13.41 0.71
C ALA A 120 -21.38 12.93 -0.73
N GLU A 121 -20.32 12.91 -1.54
CA GLU A 121 -20.28 12.49 -2.94
C GLU A 121 -20.69 11.02 -3.12
N LEU A 122 -20.46 10.19 -2.08
CA LEU A 122 -20.73 8.75 -2.11
C LEU A 122 -22.01 8.35 -1.35
N GLN A 123 -22.76 9.30 -0.74
CA GLN A 123 -24.03 9.00 -0.07
C GLN A 123 -25.19 8.78 -1.05
N GLN A 124 -25.24 9.57 -2.13
CA GLN A 124 -26.30 9.51 -3.14
C GLN A 124 -25.72 9.12 -4.50
N VAL A 125 -25.56 7.82 -4.71
CA VAL A 125 -24.94 7.25 -5.93
C VAL A 125 -25.88 6.35 -6.71
N GLU A 126 -27.17 6.36 -6.41
CA GLU A 126 -28.18 5.59 -7.17
C GLU A 126 -28.14 5.99 -8.65
N GLY A 127 -27.97 4.98 -9.52
CA GLY A 127 -27.86 5.17 -10.97
C GLY A 127 -26.54 5.75 -11.48
N LYS A 128 -25.62 6.14 -10.59
CA LYS A 128 -24.31 6.66 -10.99
C LYS A 128 -23.35 5.54 -11.38
N LYS A 129 -22.47 5.84 -12.34
CA LYS A 129 -21.37 4.97 -12.74
C LYS A 129 -20.10 5.36 -11.98
N VAL A 130 -19.55 4.41 -11.24
CA VAL A 130 -18.35 4.59 -10.41
C VAL A 130 -17.24 3.69 -10.92
N LEU A 131 -16.08 4.29 -11.22
CA LEU A 131 -14.86 3.57 -11.54
C LEU A 131 -13.94 3.54 -10.30
N ILE A 132 -13.53 2.36 -9.87
CA ILE A 132 -12.53 2.20 -8.82
C ILE A 132 -11.22 1.75 -9.47
N VAL A 133 -10.21 2.62 -9.44
CA VAL A 133 -8.85 2.34 -9.91
C VAL A 133 -8.05 1.72 -8.77
N ARG A 134 -7.60 0.47 -8.96
CA ARG A 134 -7.01 -0.34 -7.90
C ARG A 134 -5.93 -1.32 -8.42
N GLY A 135 -5.25 -1.99 -7.52
CA GLY A 135 -4.49 -3.20 -7.83
C GLY A 135 -5.38 -4.43 -7.91
N LEU A 136 -4.89 -5.45 -8.60
CA LEU A 136 -5.51 -6.78 -8.62
C LEU A 136 -5.59 -7.30 -7.17
N GLN A 137 -6.73 -7.77 -6.77
CA GLN A 137 -7.05 -8.18 -5.41
C GLN A 137 -7.04 -7.02 -4.39
N GLY A 138 -8.13 -6.80 -3.75
CA GLY A 138 -8.31 -5.76 -2.74
C GLY A 138 -9.61 -6.00 -1.97
N ARG A 139 -9.91 -5.11 -1.02
CA ARG A 139 -11.14 -5.18 -0.24
C ARG A 139 -12.35 -4.84 -1.10
N GLU A 140 -13.38 -5.66 -1.04
CA GLU A 140 -14.63 -5.44 -1.80
C GLU A 140 -15.59 -4.47 -1.10
N LYS A 141 -15.38 -4.18 0.19
CA LYS A 141 -16.29 -3.38 1.02
C LYS A 141 -16.73 -2.06 0.38
N LEU A 142 -15.80 -1.33 -0.26
CA LEU A 142 -16.12 -0.07 -0.93
C LEU A 142 -17.11 -0.30 -2.07
N ALA A 143 -16.81 -1.22 -2.97
CA ALA A 143 -17.66 -1.51 -4.12
C ALA A 143 -19.01 -2.11 -3.71
N ASP A 144 -19.01 -3.06 -2.76
CA ASP A 144 -20.24 -3.70 -2.29
C ASP A 144 -21.18 -2.68 -1.66
N THR A 145 -20.64 -1.73 -0.87
CA THR A 145 -21.45 -0.67 -0.28
C THR A 145 -21.99 0.29 -1.35
N LEU A 146 -21.18 0.68 -2.35
CA LEU A 146 -21.65 1.54 -3.43
C LEU A 146 -22.70 0.85 -4.29
N ARG A 147 -22.54 -0.44 -4.61
CA ARG A 147 -23.56 -1.24 -5.29
C ARG A 147 -24.86 -1.34 -4.47
N ALA A 148 -24.74 -1.55 -3.16
CA ALA A 148 -25.91 -1.55 -2.25
C ALA A 148 -26.62 -0.19 -2.21
N ARG A 149 -25.93 0.92 -2.49
CA ARG A 149 -26.48 2.28 -2.66
C ARG A 149 -27.02 2.55 -4.08
N GLY A 150 -27.04 1.54 -4.95
CA GLY A 150 -27.59 1.64 -6.31
C GLY A 150 -26.61 2.11 -7.39
N ALA A 151 -25.31 2.16 -7.12
CA ALA A 151 -24.30 2.52 -8.13
C ALA A 151 -23.95 1.33 -9.06
N GLU A 152 -23.65 1.62 -10.32
CA GLU A 152 -22.95 0.72 -11.23
C GLU A 152 -21.43 0.85 -10.99
N VAL A 153 -20.79 -0.17 -10.39
CA VAL A 153 -19.38 -0.11 -10.02
C VAL A 153 -18.54 -1.01 -10.92
N ASN A 154 -17.56 -0.41 -11.59
CA ASN A 154 -16.54 -1.09 -12.37
C ASN A 154 -15.16 -0.94 -11.69
N TYR A 155 -14.26 -1.89 -11.97
CA TYR A 155 -12.87 -1.82 -11.56
C TYR A 155 -11.95 -1.56 -12.76
N LEU A 156 -10.95 -0.70 -12.56
CA LEU A 156 -9.77 -0.61 -13.40
C LEU A 156 -8.60 -1.16 -12.57
N GLU A 157 -8.28 -2.42 -12.77
CA GLU A 157 -7.18 -3.09 -12.10
C GLU A 157 -5.89 -2.88 -12.90
N THR A 158 -4.94 -2.15 -12.33
CA THR A 158 -3.80 -1.59 -13.06
C THR A 158 -2.47 -2.22 -12.67
N TYR A 159 -2.39 -2.91 -11.53
CA TYR A 159 -1.17 -3.55 -11.06
C TYR A 159 -1.45 -4.77 -10.18
N SER A 160 -0.50 -5.69 -10.13
CA SER A 160 -0.46 -6.78 -9.15
C SER A 160 0.62 -6.53 -8.09
N ARG A 161 0.56 -7.32 -7.00
CA ARG A 161 1.61 -7.43 -5.99
C ARG A 161 2.18 -8.82 -6.06
N GLU A 162 3.40 -8.92 -6.55
CA GLU A 162 4.12 -10.18 -6.70
C GLU A 162 5.20 -10.31 -5.62
N LYS A 163 5.53 -11.53 -5.23
CA LYS A 163 6.70 -11.79 -4.39
C LYS A 163 7.97 -11.45 -5.17
N GLU A 164 8.93 -10.83 -4.49
CA GLU A 164 10.29 -10.74 -5.03
C GLU A 164 10.93 -12.13 -5.11
N SER A 165 11.92 -12.29 -5.98
CA SER A 165 12.59 -13.56 -6.21
C SER A 165 13.72 -13.83 -5.19
N TRP A 166 13.48 -13.51 -3.90
CA TRP A 166 14.46 -13.73 -2.85
C TRP A 166 14.51 -15.18 -2.42
N THR A 167 15.71 -15.64 -2.06
CA THR A 167 15.93 -16.91 -1.38
C THR A 167 16.20 -16.70 0.11
N SER A 168 16.12 -17.77 0.91
CA SER A 168 16.53 -17.73 2.32
C SER A 168 17.98 -17.29 2.51
N ASN A 169 18.87 -17.61 1.56
CA ASN A 169 20.28 -17.22 1.60
C ASN A 169 20.43 -15.70 1.34
N ASP A 170 19.61 -15.11 0.47
CA ASP A 170 19.65 -13.67 0.23
C ASP A 170 19.26 -12.91 1.50
N LEU A 171 18.18 -13.33 2.16
CA LEU A 171 17.74 -12.72 3.42
C LEU A 171 18.81 -12.89 4.51
N SER A 172 19.32 -14.11 4.74
CA SER A 172 20.34 -14.36 5.77
C SER A 172 21.62 -13.56 5.48
N GLY A 173 22.06 -13.52 4.22
CA GLY A 173 23.22 -12.73 3.81
C GLY A 173 23.07 -11.23 4.09
N VAL A 174 21.88 -10.66 3.92
CA VAL A 174 21.60 -9.26 4.24
C VAL A 174 21.53 -9.06 5.76
N VAL A 175 20.85 -9.94 6.49
CA VAL A 175 20.74 -9.89 7.96
C VAL A 175 22.13 -9.93 8.58
N ASP A 176 22.98 -10.87 8.19
CA ASP A 176 24.33 -11.03 8.74
C ASP A 176 25.24 -9.85 8.36
N ARG A 177 25.23 -9.45 7.08
CA ARG A 177 26.08 -8.36 6.57
C ARG A 177 25.85 -7.03 7.28
N TYR A 178 24.59 -6.72 7.60
CA TYR A 178 24.20 -5.45 8.20
C TYR A 178 23.91 -5.55 9.69
N ASN A 179 23.99 -6.76 10.27
CA ASN A 179 23.59 -7.05 11.65
C ASN A 179 22.16 -6.54 11.93
N VAL A 180 21.21 -6.98 11.10
CA VAL A 180 19.80 -6.56 11.17
C VAL A 180 19.15 -7.20 12.40
N GLU A 181 18.63 -6.38 13.29
CA GLU A 181 17.89 -6.83 14.48
C GLU A 181 16.38 -6.50 14.38
N ILE A 182 16.04 -5.51 13.57
CA ILE A 182 14.67 -4.98 13.45
C ILE A 182 14.19 -5.11 12.00
N ILE A 183 12.97 -5.60 11.81
CA ILE A 183 12.32 -5.72 10.50
C ILE A 183 10.97 -5.01 10.54
N MET A 184 10.73 -4.09 9.61
CA MET A 184 9.45 -3.39 9.46
C MET A 184 8.58 -4.10 8.42
N ILE A 185 7.39 -4.53 8.82
CA ILE A 185 6.41 -5.21 7.95
C ILE A 185 5.08 -4.46 7.98
N THR A 186 4.55 -4.12 6.81
CA THR A 186 3.29 -3.36 6.68
C THR A 186 2.15 -4.15 6.03
N SER A 187 2.40 -5.38 5.57
CA SER A 187 1.37 -6.19 4.90
C SER A 187 1.41 -7.66 5.33
N GLY A 188 0.22 -8.30 5.32
CA GLY A 188 0.13 -9.74 5.62
C GLY A 188 0.81 -10.61 4.57
N ALA A 189 0.76 -10.23 3.29
CA ALA A 189 1.47 -10.95 2.23
C ALA A 189 2.99 -10.90 2.43
N GLY A 190 3.53 -9.71 2.77
CA GLY A 190 4.95 -9.57 3.10
C GLY A 190 5.34 -10.38 4.34
N LEU A 191 4.50 -10.39 5.38
CA LEU A 191 4.75 -11.17 6.59
C LEU A 191 4.79 -12.68 6.32
N ASN A 192 3.84 -13.20 5.53
CA ASN A 192 3.85 -14.60 5.12
C ASN A 192 5.10 -14.95 4.32
N TYR A 193 5.48 -14.08 3.37
CA TYR A 193 6.67 -14.32 2.57
C TYR A 193 7.97 -14.22 3.39
N LEU A 194 8.06 -13.29 4.35
CA LEU A 194 9.17 -13.27 5.32
C LEU A 194 9.27 -14.59 6.08
N ALA A 195 8.14 -15.11 6.56
CA ALA A 195 8.12 -16.38 7.27
C ALA A 195 8.55 -17.58 6.39
N GLU A 196 8.20 -17.57 5.09
CA GLU A 196 8.68 -18.56 4.13
C GLU A 196 10.20 -18.49 3.94
N LEU A 197 10.76 -17.27 3.84
CA LEU A 197 12.22 -17.06 3.72
C LEU A 197 12.95 -17.43 5.01
N MET A 198 12.36 -17.18 6.18
CA MET A 198 12.88 -17.56 7.50
C MET A 198 12.39 -18.96 7.90
N GLN A 199 12.90 -19.98 7.25
CA GLN A 199 12.43 -21.38 7.38
C GLN A 199 12.46 -21.94 8.80
N LEU A 200 13.36 -21.45 9.67
CA LEU A 200 13.53 -21.94 11.04
C LEU A 200 12.84 -21.03 12.05
N GLU A 201 11.92 -21.55 12.85
CA GLU A 201 11.25 -20.80 13.96
C GLU A 201 12.25 -20.14 14.91
N LYS A 202 13.38 -20.81 15.17
CA LYS A 202 14.44 -20.25 16.04
C LYS A 202 14.97 -18.91 15.50
N THR A 203 15.06 -18.72 14.19
CA THR A 203 15.51 -17.48 13.58
C THR A 203 14.42 -16.40 13.72
N ARG A 204 13.15 -16.79 13.63
CA ARG A 204 12.00 -15.88 13.80
C ARG A 204 11.89 -15.30 15.19
N SER A 205 12.28 -16.07 16.23
CA SER A 205 12.27 -15.60 17.61
C SER A 205 13.41 -14.63 17.96
N GLN A 206 14.40 -14.46 17.09
CA GLN A 206 15.56 -13.61 17.30
C GLN A 206 15.42 -12.20 16.71
N VAL A 207 14.50 -12.01 15.77
CA VAL A 207 14.27 -10.71 15.12
C VAL A 207 13.11 -9.98 15.76
N GLN A 208 13.21 -8.66 15.83
CA GLN A 208 12.15 -7.80 16.33
C GLN A 208 11.32 -7.28 15.16
N LEU A 209 10.03 -7.57 15.13
CA LEU A 209 9.12 -7.08 14.11
C LEU A 209 8.40 -5.82 14.55
N ILE A 210 8.32 -4.82 13.67
CA ILE A 210 7.45 -3.66 13.84
C ILE A 210 6.27 -3.79 12.88
N LEU A 211 5.07 -3.80 13.43
CA LEU A 211 3.81 -4.12 12.75
C LEU A 211 2.75 -3.04 13.03
N PRO A 212 2.01 -2.57 12.01
CA PRO A 212 1.10 -1.43 12.14
C PRO A 212 -0.29 -1.75 12.72
N SER A 213 -0.61 -3.02 13.01
CA SER A 213 -1.98 -3.39 13.44
C SER A 213 -2.03 -4.67 14.26
N ASP A 214 -3.07 -4.79 15.12
CA ASP A 214 -3.31 -5.98 15.92
C ASP A 214 -3.55 -7.23 15.07
N ARG A 215 -4.15 -7.06 13.89
CA ARG A 215 -4.30 -8.15 12.92
C ARG A 215 -2.96 -8.75 12.50
N LEU A 216 -1.98 -7.90 12.20
CA LEU A 216 -0.64 -8.36 11.81
C LEU A 216 0.13 -8.93 13.00
N LEU A 217 -0.07 -8.41 14.22
CA LEU A 217 0.48 -9.00 15.44
C LEU A 217 -0.02 -10.44 15.62
N GLY A 218 -1.33 -10.68 15.54
CA GLY A 218 -1.89 -12.03 15.64
C GLY A 218 -1.42 -12.97 14.54
N MET A 219 -1.22 -12.45 13.30
CA MET A 219 -0.62 -13.25 12.22
C MET A 219 0.85 -13.60 12.51
N ALA A 220 1.64 -12.67 13.03
CA ALA A 220 3.04 -12.88 13.34
C ALA A 220 3.24 -13.91 14.45
N ASP A 221 2.41 -13.85 15.51
CA ASP A 221 2.37 -14.84 16.58
C ASP A 221 2.07 -16.23 16.03
N GLY A 222 1.04 -16.37 15.20
CA GLY A 222 0.68 -17.63 14.53
C GLY A 222 1.77 -18.18 13.59
N LEU A 223 2.70 -17.32 13.14
CA LEU A 223 3.87 -17.68 12.31
C LEU A 223 5.16 -17.91 13.14
N GLY A 224 5.08 -17.86 14.47
CA GLY A 224 6.21 -18.11 15.37
C GLY A 224 7.16 -16.92 15.58
N PHE A 225 6.71 -15.69 15.31
CA PHE A 225 7.44 -14.47 15.67
C PHE A 225 7.05 -14.03 17.09
N SER A 226 7.98 -14.10 18.04
CA SER A 226 7.71 -13.80 19.46
C SER A 226 8.04 -12.37 19.87
N GLN A 227 8.89 -11.66 19.11
CA GLN A 227 9.31 -10.29 19.42
C GLN A 227 8.61 -9.31 18.45
N CYS A 228 7.36 -8.99 18.75
CA CYS A 228 6.52 -8.15 17.91
C CYS A 228 6.14 -6.85 18.61
N HIS A 229 6.32 -5.72 17.94
CA HIS A 229 6.05 -4.38 18.46
C HIS A 229 5.02 -3.70 17.58
N ARG A 230 4.00 -3.12 18.21
CA ARG A 230 2.92 -2.44 17.52
C ARG A 230 3.26 -0.97 17.26
N ALA A 231 3.22 -0.55 16.00
CA ALA A 231 3.14 0.86 15.61
C ALA A 231 1.69 1.35 15.62
N ARG A 232 1.48 2.65 15.79
CA ARG A 232 0.13 3.26 15.79
C ARG A 232 -0.58 3.12 14.44
N GLY A 233 0.20 3.09 13.33
CA GLY A 233 -0.27 3.00 11.96
C GLY A 233 0.82 2.52 11.01
N ALA A 234 0.47 2.43 9.72
CA ALA A 234 1.39 2.04 8.66
C ALA A 234 2.13 3.24 8.02
N ASP A 235 1.85 4.46 8.46
CA ASP A 235 2.56 5.67 8.02
C ASP A 235 4.01 5.68 8.55
N ASP A 236 4.84 6.48 7.89
CA ASP A 236 6.28 6.49 8.17
C ASP A 236 6.60 6.93 9.60
N ASP A 237 5.92 7.98 10.09
CA ASP A 237 6.15 8.52 11.43
C ASP A 237 5.79 7.51 12.52
N SER A 238 4.63 6.86 12.39
CA SER A 238 4.17 5.83 13.33
C SER A 238 5.10 4.62 13.38
N MET A 239 5.66 4.21 12.22
CA MET A 239 6.59 3.09 12.13
C MET A 239 7.96 3.46 12.74
N VAL A 240 8.45 4.69 12.49
CA VAL A 240 9.72 5.18 13.06
C VAL A 240 9.62 5.40 14.56
N ASP A 241 8.53 5.96 15.06
CA ASP A 241 8.28 6.10 16.51
C ASP A 241 8.34 4.73 17.24
N ALA A 242 7.73 3.71 16.64
CA ALA A 242 7.78 2.37 17.20
C ALA A 242 9.20 1.77 17.18
N MET A 243 9.94 2.00 16.09
CA MET A 243 11.34 1.58 15.99
C MET A 243 12.22 2.23 17.06
N GLN A 244 12.10 3.55 17.26
CA GLN A 244 12.89 4.27 18.25
C GLN A 244 12.69 3.69 19.66
N LYS A 245 11.46 3.39 20.06
CA LYS A 245 11.15 2.75 21.35
C LYS A 245 11.80 1.38 21.50
N VAL A 246 11.93 0.64 20.38
CA VAL A 246 12.61 -0.67 20.38
C VAL A 246 14.13 -0.52 20.52
N ILE A 247 14.70 0.55 19.94
CA ILE A 247 16.15 0.81 20.00
C ILE A 247 16.57 1.32 21.38
N GLU A 248 15.71 2.05 22.09
CA GLU A 248 15.97 2.66 23.39
C GLU A 248 15.86 1.67 24.57
N ASN A 249 15.17 0.52 24.37
CA ASN A 249 15.01 -0.53 25.38
C ASN A 249 16.09 -1.62 25.26
#